data_65a4cd924227979d6509d11f167ac0c7
#
_entry.id   65a4cd924227979d6509d11f167ac0c7
#
_cell.length_a   1.000
_cell.length_b   1.000
_cell.length_c   1.000
_cell.angle_alpha   90.00
_cell.angle_beta   90.00
_cell.angle_gamma   90.00
#
_symmetry.space_group_name_H-M   'P 1'
#
loop_
_entity.id
_entity.type
_entity.pdbx_description
1 polymer ?
#
loop_
_entity_poly.entity_id
_entity_poly.type
_entity_poly.pdbx_seq_one_letter_code
_entity_poly.pdbx_strand_id
1 'polypeptide(L)' 'MNTFTTTAYNTQGQAVEHETINDSWKATETCLDFSMLYGYAETTDAWGRHYGEYGDRPVALGQRAY' A
#
# COMPACT_ATOMS: atom_id res chain seq x y z
N MET A 1 -10.92 13.40 9.25
CA MET A 1 -11.41 12.05 9.01
C MET A 1 -10.26 11.15 8.62
N ASN A 2 -10.14 10.02 9.29
CA ASN A 2 -8.99 9.12 9.09
C ASN A 2 -9.29 8.07 8.04
N THR A 3 -9.02 8.42 6.79
CA THR A 3 -9.20 7.52 5.67
C THR A 3 -7.84 7.10 5.13
N PHE A 4 -7.68 5.81 4.89
CA PHE A 4 -6.43 5.25 4.38
C PHE A 4 -6.72 4.50 3.09
N THR A 5 -5.81 4.60 2.14
CA THR A 5 -5.90 3.81 0.91
C THR A 5 -4.70 2.88 0.85
N THR A 6 -4.99 1.59 0.77
CA THR A 6 -3.96 0.56 0.64
C THR A 6 -3.98 0.05 -0.80
N THR A 7 -2.84 0.08 -1.45
CA THR A 7 -2.69 -0.32 -2.85
C THR A 7 -1.67 -1.44 -2.94
N ALA A 8 -2.05 -2.50 -3.65
CA ALA A 8 -1.16 -3.63 -3.90
C ALA A 8 -0.56 -3.51 -5.29
N TYR A 9 0.71 -3.89 -5.40
CA TYR A 9 1.44 -3.83 -6.67
C TYR A 9 2.05 -5.20 -6.99
N ASN A 10 2.06 -5.55 -8.27
CA ASN A 10 2.74 -6.76 -8.71
C ASN A 10 4.24 -6.48 -8.90
N THR A 11 5.01 -7.51 -9.32
CA THR A 11 6.46 -7.37 -9.47
C THR A 11 6.85 -6.39 -10.57
N GLN A 12 5.91 -6.05 -11.46
CA GLN A 12 6.14 -5.10 -12.55
C GLN A 12 5.76 -3.67 -12.15
N GLY A 13 5.37 -3.46 -10.90
CA GLY A 13 5.00 -2.14 -10.41
C GLY A 13 3.62 -1.67 -10.80
N GLN A 14 2.79 -2.57 -11.28
CA GLN A 14 1.41 -2.24 -11.65
C GLN A 14 0.50 -2.37 -10.43
N ALA A 15 -0.37 -1.38 -10.23
CA ALA A 15 -1.38 -1.46 -9.18
C ALA A 15 -2.43 -2.50 -9.58
N VAL A 16 -2.60 -3.53 -8.76
CA VAL A 16 -3.50 -4.65 -9.07
C VAL A 16 -4.70 -4.71 -8.15
N GLU A 17 -4.65 -4.02 -7.02
CA GLU A 17 -5.77 -3.99 -6.09
C GLU A 17 -5.64 -2.75 -5.21
N HIS A 18 -6.77 -2.22 -4.74
CA HIS A 18 -6.73 -1.16 -3.75
C HIS A 18 -7.99 -1.20 -2.90
N GLU A 19 -7.88 -0.68 -1.69
CA GLU A 19 -9.00 -0.61 -0.77
C GLU A 19 -8.89 0.65 0.08
N THR A 20 -10.02 1.32 0.29
CA THR A 20 -10.10 2.49 1.16
C THR A 20 -10.69 2.07 2.50
N ILE A 21 -9.97 2.39 3.57
CA ILE A 21 -10.28 1.90 4.92
C ILE A 21 -10.25 3.10 5.87
N ASN A 22 -11.19 3.18 6.78
CA ASN A 22 -11.26 4.29 7.74
C ASN A 22 -10.77 3.92 9.14
N ASP A 23 -9.92 2.91 9.23
CA ASP A 23 -9.34 2.43 10.49
C ASP A 23 -7.87 2.10 10.23
N SER A 24 -6.97 2.76 10.96
CA SER A 24 -5.52 2.59 10.75
C SER A 24 -5.06 1.16 11.01
N TRP A 25 -5.64 0.50 12.01
CA TRP A 25 -5.28 -0.89 12.32
C TRP A 25 -5.66 -1.82 11.17
N LYS A 26 -6.88 -1.67 10.65
CA LYS A 26 -7.34 -2.46 9.52
C LYS A 26 -6.53 -2.17 8.26
N ALA A 27 -6.18 -0.91 8.05
CA ALA A 27 -5.35 -0.53 6.91
C ALA A 27 -3.99 -1.22 6.96
N THR A 28 -3.40 -1.30 8.15
CA THR A 28 -2.12 -2.00 8.34
C THR A 28 -2.26 -3.48 8.05
N GLU A 29 -3.31 -4.12 8.55
CA GLU A 29 -3.56 -5.53 8.28
C GLU A 29 -3.79 -5.79 6.79
N THR A 30 -4.57 -4.94 6.14
CA THR A 30 -4.84 -5.07 4.71
C THR A 30 -3.54 -4.91 3.91
N CYS A 31 -2.68 -3.98 4.30
CA CYS A 31 -1.40 -3.77 3.64
C CYS A 31 -0.53 -5.03 3.73
N LEU A 32 -0.47 -5.63 4.91
CA LEU A 32 0.28 -6.87 5.10
C LEU A 32 -0.29 -7.99 4.23
N ASP A 33 -1.61 -8.18 4.25
CA ASP A 33 -2.28 -9.22 3.48
C ASP A 33 -2.02 -9.03 1.98
N PHE A 34 -2.14 -7.80 1.48
CA PHE A 34 -1.89 -7.50 0.08
C PHE A 34 -0.43 -7.78 -0.31
N SER A 35 0.51 -7.47 0.58
CA SER A 35 1.92 -7.75 0.29
C SER A 35 2.18 -9.24 0.17
N MET A 36 1.47 -10.05 0.96
CA MET A 36 1.61 -11.50 0.90
C MET A 36 0.97 -12.09 -0.36
N LEU A 37 -0.11 -11.48 -0.83
CA LEU A 37 -0.81 -11.95 -2.03
C LEU A 37 -0.14 -11.50 -3.33
N TYR A 38 0.37 -10.28 -3.36
CA TYR A 38 0.84 -9.66 -4.61
C TYR A 38 2.32 -9.32 -4.61
N GLY A 39 2.96 -9.31 -3.46
CA GLY A 39 4.40 -9.06 -3.34
C GLY A 39 4.76 -7.74 -2.67
N TYR A 40 3.93 -6.71 -2.85
CA TYR A 40 4.19 -5.40 -2.27
C TYR A 40 2.89 -4.62 -2.14
N ALA A 41 2.77 -3.89 -1.05
CA ALA A 41 1.61 -3.00 -0.85
C ALA A 41 2.05 -1.80 -0.03
N GLU A 42 1.41 -0.66 -0.28
CA GLU A 42 1.64 0.52 0.54
C GLU A 42 0.32 1.21 0.87
N THR A 43 0.33 1.92 1.98
CA THR A 43 -0.84 2.63 2.48
C THR A 43 -0.52 4.12 2.55
N THR A 44 -1.45 4.93 2.05
CA THR A 44 -1.38 6.38 2.17
C THR A 44 -2.55 6.87 3.02
N ASP A 45 -2.38 8.03 3.65
CA ASP A 45 -3.44 8.65 4.45
C ASP A 45 -4.39 9.47 3.55
N ALA A 46 -5.33 10.19 4.19
CA ALA A 46 -6.34 10.96 3.47
C ALA A 46 -5.75 12.09 2.63
N TRP A 47 -4.53 12.50 2.92
CA TRP A 47 -3.84 13.57 2.20
C TRP A 47 -2.83 13.02 1.19
N GLY A 48 -2.83 11.71 0.98
CA GLY A 48 -1.91 11.08 0.04
C GLY A 48 -0.50 10.89 0.57
N ARG A 49 -0.28 11.11 1.87
CA ARG A 49 1.04 10.95 2.47
C ARG A 49 1.27 9.48 2.82
N HIS A 50 2.53 9.07 2.74
CA HIS A 50 2.91 7.72 3.08
C HIS A 50 2.58 7.40 4.54
N TYR A 51 1.91 6.27 4.77
CA TYR A 51 1.59 5.80 6.11
C TYR A 51 2.36 4.53 6.47
N GLY A 52 2.47 3.58 5.54
CA GLY A 52 3.21 2.34 5.77
C GLY A 52 3.30 1.50 4.51
N GLU A 53 4.13 0.47 4.56
CA GLU A 53 4.30 -0.46 3.46
C GLU A 53 4.79 -1.81 3.97
N TYR A 54 4.52 -2.87 3.18
CA TYR A 54 5.02 -4.21 3.42
C TYR A 54 5.43 -4.84 2.10
N GLY A 55 6.43 -5.73 2.18
CA GLY A 55 6.89 -6.49 1.02
C GLY A 55 8.06 -5.83 0.32
N ASP A 56 8.41 -6.37 -0.85
CA ASP A 56 9.55 -5.90 -1.63
C ASP A 56 9.10 -4.91 -2.69
N ARG A 57 9.51 -3.65 -2.54
CA ARG A 57 9.12 -2.60 -3.48
C ARG A 57 9.66 -2.93 -4.87
N PRO A 58 8.79 -3.01 -5.90
CA PRO A 58 9.23 -3.27 -7.27
C PRO A 58 10.14 -2.17 -7.80
N VAL A 59 11.17 -2.58 -8.53
CA VAL A 59 12.11 -1.62 -9.15
C VAL A 59 11.37 -0.66 -10.06
N ALA A 60 10.33 -1.15 -10.75
CA ALA A 60 9.56 -0.35 -11.70
C ALA A 60 8.85 0.84 -11.05
N LEU A 61 8.60 0.81 -9.75
CA LEU A 61 8.01 1.94 -9.04
C LEU A 61 9.01 3.05 -8.76
N GLY A 62 10.30 2.78 -8.95
CA GLY A 62 11.35 3.75 -8.69
C GLY A 62 11.59 3.96 -7.21
N GLN A 63 12.35 5.01 -6.89
CA GLN A 63 12.66 5.32 -5.51
C GLN A 63 11.47 5.97 -4.81
N ARG A 64 11.40 5.77 -3.50
CA ARG A 64 10.37 6.41 -2.69
C ARG A 64 10.56 7.92 -2.70
N ALA A 65 9.43 8.63 -2.75
CA ALA A 65 9.44 10.10 -2.75
C ALA A 65 9.33 10.67 -1.33
N TYR A 66 9.38 9.84 -0.32
CA TYR A 66 9.21 10.22 1.07
C TYR A 66 10.37 9.75 1.93
#